data_feb7269030b4adfbf0981d455801e1c6
#
_entry.id   feb7269030b4adfbf0981d455801e1c6
#
_cell.length_a   1.000
_cell.length_b   1.000
_cell.length_c   1.000
_cell.angle_alpha   90.00
_cell.angle_beta   90.00
_cell.angle_gamma   90.00
#
_symmetry.space_group_name_H-M   'P 1'
#
loop_
_entity.id
_entity.type
_entity.pdbx_description
1 polymer ?
#
loop_
_entity_poly.entity_id
_entity_poly.type
_entity_poly.pdbx_seq_one_letter_code
_entity_poly.pdbx_strand_id
1 'polypeptide(L)'
;DIKIYIRALDVDDHDQVFAVFKAFADDMGGLDRVIVNAGMGKGASVGTGYFYANKQTAITNFVSALAQCEAAMQLFRAQNAGHLVTISSVSAVRGARRAMTVYAATKAALTSMSEGIRIDVMNTPIKVTTIHPGFIRSEINEKVKKVPFIVDTETGCKAMVKAIEKEVTSSFVPAWPWALFRYIAPIAPLSWLAKITIKRRCL
;
A
#
# COMPACT_ATOMS: atom_id res chain seq x y z
N ASP A 1 -2.20 -26.53 -16.11
CA ASP A 1 -1.12 -25.58 -16.42
C ASP A 1 -1.59 -24.16 -16.03
N ILE A 2 -0.74 -23.41 -15.32
CA ILE A 2 -1.01 -22.02 -14.95
C ILE A 2 -0.54 -21.14 -16.13
N LYS A 3 -1.43 -20.30 -16.67
CA LYS A 3 -1.07 -19.30 -17.66
C LYS A 3 -0.57 -18.03 -16.93
N ILE A 4 0.55 -17.49 -17.39
CA ILE A 4 1.15 -16.26 -16.85
C ILE A 4 1.17 -15.22 -17.96
N TYR A 5 0.63 -14.04 -17.67
CA TYR A 5 0.66 -12.88 -18.56
C TYR A 5 1.51 -11.79 -17.94
N ILE A 6 2.43 -11.20 -18.70
CA ILE A 6 3.36 -10.17 -18.23
C ILE A 6 3.29 -8.95 -19.16
N ARG A 7 3.17 -7.75 -18.58
CA ARG A 7 3.22 -6.48 -19.29
C ARG A 7 4.07 -5.49 -18.50
N ALA A 8 4.93 -4.77 -19.19
CA ALA A 8 5.65 -3.64 -18.59
C ALA A 8 4.67 -2.51 -18.29
N LEU A 9 4.81 -1.89 -17.12
CA LEU A 9 3.96 -0.77 -16.70
C LEU A 9 4.76 0.16 -15.78
N ASP A 10 4.89 1.43 -16.16
CA ASP A 10 5.20 2.48 -15.23
C ASP A 10 3.89 2.99 -14.63
N VAL A 11 3.67 2.77 -13.33
CA VAL A 11 2.42 3.16 -12.68
C VAL A 11 2.22 4.68 -12.62
N ASP A 12 3.27 5.47 -12.85
CA ASP A 12 3.21 6.93 -12.91
C ASP A 12 2.79 7.44 -14.30
N ASP A 13 2.75 6.57 -15.32
CA ASP A 13 2.05 6.79 -16.59
C ASP A 13 0.59 6.33 -16.44
N HIS A 14 -0.26 7.26 -16.01
CA HIS A 14 -1.64 6.94 -15.63
C HIS A 14 -2.48 6.44 -16.82
N ASP A 15 -2.25 6.96 -18.03
CA ASP A 15 -2.97 6.50 -19.23
C ASP A 15 -2.60 5.06 -19.57
N GLN A 16 -1.33 4.70 -19.41
CA GLN A 16 -0.85 3.34 -19.59
C GLN A 16 -1.46 2.37 -18.57
N VAL A 17 -1.72 2.81 -17.33
CA VAL A 17 -2.40 2.00 -16.31
C VAL A 17 -3.73 1.48 -16.82
N PHE A 18 -4.60 2.34 -17.33
CA PHE A 18 -5.93 1.95 -17.85
C PHE A 18 -5.81 0.99 -19.03
N ALA A 19 -4.89 1.27 -19.97
CA ALA A 19 -4.65 0.42 -21.14
C ALA A 19 -4.17 -0.98 -20.76
N VAL A 20 -3.22 -1.08 -19.81
CA VAL A 20 -2.67 -2.38 -19.36
C VAL A 20 -3.71 -3.19 -18.60
N PHE A 21 -4.50 -2.58 -17.71
CA PHE A 21 -5.56 -3.27 -16.98
C PHE A 21 -6.64 -3.81 -17.93
N LYS A 22 -7.05 -3.00 -18.91
CA LYS A 22 -7.97 -3.47 -19.95
C LYS A 22 -7.39 -4.64 -20.73
N ALA A 23 -6.14 -4.55 -21.16
CA ALA A 23 -5.48 -5.62 -21.90
C ALA A 23 -5.37 -6.92 -21.11
N PHE A 24 -5.11 -6.87 -19.79
CA PHE A 24 -5.16 -8.06 -18.95
C PHE A 24 -6.57 -8.65 -18.83
N ALA A 25 -7.59 -7.79 -18.69
CA ALA A 25 -8.96 -8.26 -18.64
C ALA A 25 -9.38 -8.93 -19.95
N ASP A 26 -8.98 -8.37 -21.10
CA ASP A 26 -9.24 -8.96 -22.41
C ASP A 26 -8.53 -10.32 -22.59
N ASP A 27 -7.25 -10.43 -22.20
CA ASP A 27 -6.45 -11.66 -22.31
C ASP A 27 -6.95 -12.80 -21.40
N MET A 28 -7.47 -12.47 -20.22
CA MET A 28 -7.87 -13.44 -19.19
C MET A 28 -9.39 -13.66 -19.13
N GLY A 29 -10.16 -12.90 -19.87
CA GLY A 29 -11.63 -12.96 -19.84
C GLY A 29 -12.24 -12.29 -18.60
N GLY A 30 -11.50 -11.39 -17.96
CA GLY A 30 -11.87 -10.66 -16.76
C GLY A 30 -10.78 -10.69 -15.70
N LEU A 31 -10.97 -9.96 -14.60
CA LEU A 31 -10.06 -9.92 -13.46
C LEU A 31 -10.82 -10.24 -12.18
N ASP A 32 -10.44 -11.31 -11.49
CA ASP A 32 -11.04 -11.67 -10.19
C ASP A 32 -10.45 -10.88 -9.05
N ARG A 33 -9.14 -10.56 -9.11
CA ARG A 33 -8.43 -9.85 -8.05
C ARG A 33 -7.35 -8.95 -8.63
N VAL A 34 -7.29 -7.73 -8.10
CA VAL A 34 -6.19 -6.78 -8.38
C VAL A 34 -5.51 -6.40 -7.08
N ILE A 35 -4.18 -6.48 -7.06
CA ILE A 35 -3.36 -6.08 -5.91
C ILE A 35 -2.57 -4.82 -6.29
N VAL A 36 -2.99 -3.69 -5.75
CA VAL A 36 -2.31 -2.39 -5.90
C VAL A 36 -1.16 -2.35 -4.90
N ASN A 37 0.03 -2.72 -5.39
CA ASN A 37 1.23 -2.93 -4.56
C ASN A 37 2.32 -1.89 -4.82
N ALA A 38 2.39 -1.30 -6.02
CA ALA A 38 3.44 -0.38 -6.37
C ALA A 38 3.61 0.75 -5.34
N GLY A 39 4.84 1.05 -4.98
CA GLY A 39 5.12 2.07 -3.99
C GLY A 39 6.60 2.27 -3.76
N MET A 40 6.96 3.44 -3.24
CA MET A 40 8.34 3.80 -2.93
C MET A 40 8.47 4.43 -1.55
N GLY A 41 9.69 4.37 -1.01
CA GLY A 41 10.02 4.94 0.30
C GLY A 41 11.10 6.02 0.22
N LYS A 42 11.19 6.76 -0.88
CA LYS A 42 12.09 7.92 -1.02
C LYS A 42 11.48 9.14 -0.35
N GLY A 43 12.33 10.04 0.12
CA GLY A 43 11.87 11.29 0.73
C GLY A 43 12.88 11.89 1.69
N ALA A 44 12.61 13.12 2.10
CA ALA A 44 13.41 13.87 3.06
C ALA A 44 12.48 14.64 4.02
N SER A 45 13.08 15.28 5.02
CA SER A 45 12.33 16.19 5.88
C SER A 45 11.73 17.33 5.05
N VAL A 46 10.48 17.69 5.34
CA VAL A 46 9.84 18.81 4.65
C VAL A 46 10.59 20.10 4.97
N GLY A 47 10.80 20.96 3.96
CA GLY A 47 11.52 22.23 4.09
C GLY A 47 13.04 22.12 3.99
N THR A 48 13.60 20.96 3.59
CA THR A 48 15.06 20.76 3.47
C THR A 48 15.57 20.75 2.02
N GLY A 49 14.81 21.27 1.07
CA GLY A 49 15.23 21.39 -0.34
C GLY A 49 14.98 20.15 -1.20
N TYR A 50 14.41 19.09 -0.66
CA TYR A 50 14.18 17.81 -1.38
C TYR A 50 12.72 17.63 -1.81
N PHE A 51 12.06 18.69 -2.24
CA PHE A 51 10.67 18.67 -2.69
C PHE A 51 10.43 17.62 -3.78
N TYR A 52 11.36 17.47 -4.72
CA TYR A 52 11.23 16.52 -5.82
C TYR A 52 11.08 15.07 -5.32
N ALA A 53 11.91 14.62 -4.37
CA ALA A 53 11.84 13.28 -3.81
C ALA A 53 10.52 13.04 -3.05
N ASN A 54 10.06 14.04 -2.31
CA ASN A 54 8.78 13.99 -1.61
C ASN A 54 7.60 13.96 -2.59
N LYS A 55 7.66 14.78 -3.66
CA LYS A 55 6.65 14.81 -4.74
C LYS A 55 6.56 13.45 -5.42
N GLN A 56 7.70 12.85 -5.79
CA GLN A 56 7.72 11.54 -6.44
C GLN A 56 7.06 10.47 -5.54
N THR A 57 7.36 10.47 -4.24
CA THR A 57 6.70 9.56 -3.29
C THR A 57 5.20 9.81 -3.21
N ALA A 58 4.74 11.06 -3.26
CA ALA A 58 3.32 11.38 -3.23
C ALA A 58 2.61 10.91 -4.50
N ILE A 59 3.22 11.11 -5.67
CA ILE A 59 2.67 10.66 -6.95
C ILE A 59 2.57 9.13 -6.96
N THR A 60 3.66 8.42 -6.83
CA THR A 60 3.69 6.95 -6.95
C THR A 60 2.80 6.26 -5.90
N ASN A 61 2.88 6.70 -4.62
CA ASN A 61 2.18 5.98 -3.54
C ASN A 61 0.70 6.31 -3.42
N PHE A 62 0.24 7.45 -3.97
CA PHE A 62 -1.16 7.84 -3.84
C PHE A 62 -1.82 8.12 -5.19
N VAL A 63 -1.29 9.02 -6.02
CA VAL A 63 -1.94 9.37 -7.29
C VAL A 63 -1.95 8.19 -8.26
N SER A 64 -0.81 7.50 -8.38
CA SER A 64 -0.71 6.31 -9.25
C SER A 64 -1.44 5.09 -8.65
N ALA A 65 -1.54 5.00 -7.32
CA ALA A 65 -2.38 4.00 -6.67
C ALA A 65 -3.88 4.29 -6.92
N LEU A 66 -4.30 5.57 -6.94
CA LEU A 66 -5.66 5.96 -7.32
C LEU A 66 -5.97 5.54 -8.75
N ALA A 67 -5.08 5.82 -9.71
CA ALA A 67 -5.27 5.39 -11.11
C ALA A 67 -5.46 3.87 -11.24
N GLN A 68 -4.65 3.08 -10.51
CA GLN A 68 -4.80 1.62 -10.49
C GLN A 68 -6.12 1.17 -9.83
N CYS A 69 -6.54 1.82 -8.75
CA CYS A 69 -7.84 1.56 -8.13
C CYS A 69 -9.00 1.90 -9.07
N GLU A 70 -8.94 3.04 -9.77
CA GLU A 70 -9.95 3.45 -10.76
C GLU A 70 -10.06 2.42 -11.88
N ALA A 71 -8.93 2.04 -12.50
CA ALA A 71 -8.91 1.04 -13.57
C ALA A 71 -9.48 -0.31 -13.12
N ALA A 72 -9.09 -0.79 -11.93
CA ALA A 72 -9.61 -2.03 -11.35
C ALA A 72 -11.11 -1.94 -11.07
N MET A 73 -11.56 -0.84 -10.45
CA MET A 73 -12.96 -0.67 -10.07
C MET A 73 -13.89 -0.48 -11.26
N GLN A 74 -13.44 0.12 -12.36
CA GLN A 74 -14.19 0.16 -13.61
C GLN A 74 -14.51 -1.26 -14.12
N LEU A 75 -13.49 -2.14 -14.13
CA LEU A 75 -13.66 -3.53 -14.54
C LEU A 75 -14.58 -4.30 -13.58
N PHE A 76 -14.32 -4.19 -12.27
CA PHE A 76 -15.12 -4.91 -11.26
C PHE A 76 -16.58 -4.47 -11.22
N ARG A 77 -16.87 -3.18 -11.43
CA ARG A 77 -18.25 -2.69 -11.54
C ARG A 77 -18.94 -3.22 -12.79
N ALA A 78 -18.24 -3.29 -13.92
CA ALA A 78 -18.75 -3.87 -15.16
C ALA A 78 -19.02 -5.38 -15.04
N GLN A 79 -18.13 -6.11 -14.36
CA GLN A 79 -18.26 -7.55 -14.06
C GLN A 79 -19.29 -7.85 -12.97
N ASN A 80 -19.67 -6.85 -12.16
CA ASN A 80 -20.39 -7.01 -10.89
C ASN A 80 -19.74 -8.03 -9.95
N ALA A 81 -18.42 -8.14 -9.99
CA ALA A 81 -17.60 -9.03 -9.18
C ALA A 81 -16.15 -8.56 -9.19
N GLY A 82 -15.40 -8.88 -8.13
CA GLY A 82 -13.96 -8.62 -8.07
C GLY A 82 -13.47 -8.35 -6.65
N HIS A 83 -12.15 -8.43 -6.47
CA HIS A 83 -11.50 -8.18 -5.19
C HIS A 83 -10.35 -7.18 -5.35
N LEU A 84 -10.57 -5.94 -4.91
CA LEU A 84 -9.52 -4.92 -4.83
C LEU A 84 -8.72 -5.11 -3.54
N VAL A 85 -7.40 -5.25 -3.69
CA VAL A 85 -6.46 -5.29 -2.55
C VAL A 85 -5.51 -4.11 -2.64
N THR A 86 -5.43 -3.30 -1.60
CA THR A 86 -4.49 -2.18 -1.50
C THR A 86 -3.41 -2.45 -0.46
N ILE A 87 -2.14 -2.23 -0.83
CA ILE A 87 -1.01 -2.41 0.08
C ILE A 87 -0.64 -1.06 0.70
N SER A 88 -1.19 -0.82 1.89
CA SER A 88 -0.89 0.36 2.69
C SER A 88 0.39 0.17 3.52
N SER A 89 0.38 0.48 4.81
CA SER A 89 1.50 0.31 5.75
C SER A 89 1.02 0.52 7.18
N VAL A 90 1.73 -0.04 8.15
CA VAL A 90 1.59 0.34 9.57
C VAL A 90 1.88 1.83 9.80
N SER A 91 2.65 2.46 8.91
CA SER A 91 2.92 3.91 8.95
C SER A 91 1.69 4.77 8.63
N ALA A 92 0.61 4.20 8.09
CA ALA A 92 -0.64 4.90 7.81
C ALA A 92 -1.39 5.35 9.08
N VAL A 93 -1.10 4.70 10.21
CA VAL A 93 -1.85 4.91 11.47
C VAL A 93 -1.55 6.28 12.09
N ARG A 94 -0.33 6.81 11.90
CA ARG A 94 0.10 8.06 12.52
C ARG A 94 1.18 8.75 11.69
N GLY A 95 1.25 10.08 11.79
CA GLY A 95 2.34 10.86 11.22
C GLY A 95 3.72 10.38 11.69
N ALA A 96 4.67 10.36 10.78
CA ALA A 96 6.05 9.95 11.04
C ALA A 96 7.01 11.10 10.70
N ARG A 97 8.22 11.06 11.25
CA ARG A 97 9.19 12.17 11.11
C ARG A 97 10.16 11.96 9.94
N ARG A 98 10.79 13.06 9.51
CA ARG A 98 11.86 13.07 8.49
C ARG A 98 11.39 12.49 7.15
N ALA A 99 12.20 11.63 6.54
CA ALA A 99 11.90 11.00 5.26
C ALA A 99 10.59 10.18 5.24
N MET A 100 10.06 9.84 6.41
CA MET A 100 8.81 9.09 6.54
C MET A 100 7.56 9.97 6.59
N THR A 101 7.70 11.32 6.66
CA THR A 101 6.55 12.23 6.79
C THR A 101 5.58 12.09 5.61
N VAL A 102 6.10 12.23 4.40
CA VAL A 102 5.27 12.13 3.18
C VAL A 102 4.83 10.70 2.93
N TYR A 103 5.72 9.72 3.14
CA TYR A 103 5.37 8.31 3.01
C TYR A 103 4.17 7.93 3.91
N ALA A 104 4.22 8.27 5.20
CA ALA A 104 3.12 7.99 6.13
C ALA A 104 1.81 8.65 5.68
N ALA A 105 1.88 9.90 5.24
CA ALA A 105 0.73 10.64 4.74
C ALA A 105 0.11 9.95 3.50
N THR A 106 0.93 9.49 2.53
CA THR A 106 0.44 8.79 1.34
C THR A 106 -0.22 7.46 1.68
N LYS A 107 0.33 6.71 2.63
CA LYS A 107 -0.25 5.43 3.07
C LYS A 107 -1.53 5.63 3.91
N ALA A 108 -1.63 6.73 4.66
CA ALA A 108 -2.88 7.12 5.33
C ALA A 108 -3.95 7.49 4.31
N ALA A 109 -3.60 8.29 3.29
CA ALA A 109 -4.51 8.63 2.19
C ALA A 109 -5.02 7.39 1.45
N LEU A 110 -4.12 6.45 1.10
CA LEU A 110 -4.49 5.17 0.47
C LEU A 110 -5.43 4.34 1.35
N THR A 111 -5.20 4.33 2.67
CA THR A 111 -6.08 3.62 3.62
C THR A 111 -7.48 4.22 3.64
N SER A 112 -7.57 5.55 3.75
CA SER A 112 -8.85 6.28 3.75
C SER A 112 -9.60 6.12 2.43
N MET A 113 -8.91 6.21 1.29
CA MET A 113 -9.49 5.97 -0.03
C MET A 113 -10.04 4.54 -0.14
N SER A 114 -9.29 3.54 0.31
CA SER A 114 -9.73 2.14 0.28
C SER A 114 -10.97 1.90 1.15
N GLU A 115 -11.09 2.60 2.26
CA GLU A 115 -12.27 2.56 3.13
C GLU A 115 -13.48 3.19 2.41
N GLY A 116 -13.31 4.35 1.77
CA GLY A 116 -14.35 4.99 0.95
C GLY A 116 -14.85 4.08 -0.17
N ILE A 117 -13.94 3.49 -0.96
CA ILE A 117 -14.32 2.53 -2.02
C ILE A 117 -15.10 1.35 -1.43
N ARG A 118 -14.71 0.84 -0.27
CA ARG A 118 -15.41 -0.26 0.41
C ARG A 118 -16.84 0.13 0.80
N ILE A 119 -17.03 1.35 1.30
CA ILE A 119 -18.36 1.87 1.64
C ILE A 119 -19.25 1.93 0.40
N ASP A 120 -18.71 2.43 -0.72
CA ASP A 120 -19.44 2.56 -1.99
C ASP A 120 -19.92 1.22 -2.55
N VAL A 121 -19.18 0.13 -2.29
CA VAL A 121 -19.50 -1.19 -2.84
C VAL A 121 -20.04 -2.19 -1.80
N MET A 122 -20.33 -1.76 -0.57
CA MET A 122 -20.69 -2.67 0.53
C MET A 122 -21.94 -3.53 0.28
N ASN A 123 -22.83 -3.08 -0.60
CA ASN A 123 -24.03 -3.80 -1.00
C ASN A 123 -23.89 -4.52 -2.35
N THR A 124 -22.68 -4.77 -2.79
CA THR A 124 -22.33 -5.47 -4.04
C THR A 124 -21.48 -6.70 -3.75
N PRO A 125 -21.30 -7.62 -4.72
CA PRO A 125 -20.36 -8.72 -4.57
C PRO A 125 -18.89 -8.32 -4.55
N ILE A 126 -18.55 -7.06 -4.86
CA ILE A 126 -17.17 -6.58 -4.92
C ILE A 126 -16.57 -6.49 -3.52
N LYS A 127 -15.34 -6.99 -3.35
CA LYS A 127 -14.61 -6.98 -2.08
C LYS A 127 -13.47 -5.97 -2.12
N VAL A 128 -13.17 -5.37 -0.96
CA VAL A 128 -12.02 -4.44 -0.82
C VAL A 128 -11.27 -4.79 0.46
N THR A 129 -10.01 -5.17 0.30
CA THR A 129 -9.08 -5.48 1.40
C THR A 129 -7.97 -4.45 1.46
N THR A 130 -7.69 -3.93 2.65
CA THR A 130 -6.51 -3.07 2.91
C THR A 130 -5.52 -3.82 3.77
N ILE A 131 -4.31 -4.05 3.25
CA ILE A 131 -3.22 -4.68 3.99
C ILE A 131 -2.30 -3.59 4.53
N HIS A 132 -1.92 -3.70 5.82
CA HIS A 132 -0.99 -2.81 6.49
C HIS A 132 0.28 -3.60 6.87
N PRO A 133 1.24 -3.76 5.94
CA PRO A 133 2.50 -4.42 6.27
C PRO A 133 3.26 -3.63 7.34
N GLY A 134 3.80 -4.36 8.31
CA GLY A 134 4.85 -3.88 9.17
C GLY A 134 6.20 -3.88 8.45
N PHE A 135 7.27 -4.12 9.19
CA PHE A 135 8.59 -4.22 8.57
C PHE A 135 8.82 -5.65 8.07
N ILE A 136 8.75 -5.81 6.75
CA ILE A 136 9.09 -7.03 6.03
C ILE A 136 10.37 -6.76 5.25
N ARG A 137 11.36 -7.64 5.32
CA ARG A 137 12.63 -7.48 4.59
C ARG A 137 12.36 -7.39 3.09
N SER A 138 12.82 -6.30 2.47
CA SER A 138 12.62 -6.00 1.05
C SER A 138 13.61 -4.94 0.60
N GLU A 139 13.73 -4.70 -0.69
CA GLU A 139 14.59 -3.67 -1.27
C GLU A 139 14.32 -2.27 -0.69
N ILE A 140 13.06 -1.94 -0.39
CA ILE A 140 12.69 -0.64 0.20
C ILE A 140 13.38 -0.38 1.54
N ASN A 141 13.67 -1.43 2.32
CA ASN A 141 14.26 -1.30 3.65
C ASN A 141 15.64 -1.94 3.80
N GLU A 142 16.25 -2.42 2.73
CA GLU A 142 17.56 -3.10 2.74
C GLU A 142 18.65 -2.25 3.40
N LYS A 143 18.64 -0.94 3.16
CA LYS A 143 19.61 0.02 3.71
C LYS A 143 19.32 0.45 5.16
N VAL A 144 18.26 -0.07 5.78
CA VAL A 144 17.87 0.30 7.15
C VAL A 144 18.45 -0.70 8.16
N LYS A 145 19.47 -0.29 8.93
CA LYS A 145 20.25 -1.19 9.79
C LYS A 145 19.54 -1.71 11.05
N LYS A 146 18.61 -0.94 11.61
CA LYS A 146 17.88 -1.34 12.84
C LYS A 146 16.39 -1.04 12.66
N VAL A 147 15.63 -2.09 12.40
CA VAL A 147 14.18 -2.03 12.24
C VAL A 147 13.56 -2.94 13.30
N PRO A 148 12.73 -2.41 14.20
CA PRO A 148 12.08 -3.24 15.20
C PRO A 148 11.08 -4.20 14.55
N PHE A 149 11.00 -5.42 15.05
CA PHE A 149 10.01 -6.43 14.64
C PHE A 149 10.00 -6.72 13.12
N ILE A 150 11.20 -6.65 12.49
CA ILE A 150 11.33 -7.04 11.09
C ILE A 150 11.21 -8.55 10.95
N VAL A 151 10.40 -8.98 9.98
CA VAL A 151 10.31 -10.39 9.58
C VAL A 151 10.95 -10.58 8.21
N ASP A 152 11.32 -11.81 7.89
CA ASP A 152 11.79 -12.16 6.55
C ASP A 152 10.67 -12.04 5.51
N THR A 153 11.08 -12.01 4.23
CA THR A 153 10.17 -11.82 3.10
C THR A 153 9.12 -12.93 3.02
N GLU A 154 9.54 -14.17 3.21
CA GLU A 154 8.65 -15.33 3.07
C GLU A 154 7.55 -15.33 4.15
N THR A 155 7.92 -15.13 5.41
CA THR A 155 6.99 -15.02 6.54
C THR A 155 6.00 -13.87 6.32
N GLY A 156 6.50 -12.71 5.89
CA GLY A 156 5.66 -11.54 5.62
C GLY A 156 4.69 -11.77 4.47
N CYS A 157 5.17 -12.31 3.34
CA CYS A 157 4.35 -12.61 2.18
C CYS A 157 3.27 -13.66 2.48
N LYS A 158 3.63 -14.76 3.16
CA LYS A 158 2.64 -15.78 3.58
C LYS A 158 1.52 -15.18 4.43
N ALA A 159 1.86 -14.29 5.35
CA ALA A 159 0.87 -13.64 6.20
C ALA A 159 -0.03 -12.69 5.40
N MET A 160 0.52 -11.95 4.41
CA MET A 160 -0.27 -11.10 3.51
C MET A 160 -1.22 -11.94 2.64
N VAL A 161 -0.71 -12.97 1.96
CA VAL A 161 -1.51 -13.87 1.12
C VAL A 161 -2.67 -14.47 1.92
N LYS A 162 -2.40 -14.98 3.12
CA LYS A 162 -3.44 -15.53 3.99
C LYS A 162 -4.55 -14.53 4.33
N ALA A 163 -4.20 -13.25 4.52
CA ALA A 163 -5.19 -12.19 4.79
C ALA A 163 -5.99 -11.85 3.51
N ILE A 164 -5.32 -11.81 2.35
CA ILE A 164 -5.93 -11.55 1.04
C ILE A 164 -6.91 -12.66 0.67
N GLU A 165 -6.54 -13.93 0.84
CA GLU A 165 -7.40 -15.08 0.56
C GLU A 165 -8.64 -15.14 1.44
N LYS A 166 -8.53 -14.65 2.68
CA LYS A 166 -9.68 -14.54 3.60
C LYS A 166 -10.57 -13.34 3.30
N GLU A 167 -10.23 -12.50 2.33
CA GLU A 167 -10.96 -11.30 1.93
C GLU A 167 -11.32 -10.38 3.11
N VAL A 168 -10.44 -10.31 4.11
CA VAL A 168 -10.67 -9.47 5.29
C VAL A 168 -10.70 -7.99 4.90
N THR A 169 -11.51 -7.20 5.55
CA THR A 169 -11.62 -5.75 5.24
C THR A 169 -10.33 -4.99 5.49
N SER A 170 -9.59 -5.34 6.54
CA SER A 170 -8.30 -4.72 6.89
C SER A 170 -7.46 -5.68 7.73
N SER A 171 -6.15 -5.75 7.46
CA SER A 171 -5.22 -6.58 8.22
C SER A 171 -3.87 -5.93 8.41
N PHE A 172 -3.35 -6.00 9.64
CA PHE A 172 -1.97 -5.66 9.99
C PHE A 172 -1.11 -6.92 9.92
N VAL A 173 -0.01 -6.90 9.18
CA VAL A 173 0.77 -8.11 8.88
C VAL A 173 2.27 -7.89 9.12
N PRO A 174 2.91 -8.71 9.94
CA PRO A 174 2.31 -9.71 10.83
C PRO A 174 1.40 -9.05 11.88
N ALA A 175 0.46 -9.81 12.46
CA ALA A 175 -0.49 -9.25 13.40
C ALA A 175 0.22 -8.66 14.64
N TRP A 176 1.17 -9.38 15.22
CA TRP A 176 1.97 -8.90 16.34
C TRP A 176 3.27 -8.23 15.85
N PRO A 177 3.63 -7.05 16.36
CA PRO A 177 2.90 -6.23 17.35
C PRO A 177 1.94 -5.20 16.70
N TRP A 178 1.77 -5.23 15.38
CA TRP A 178 1.17 -4.14 14.61
C TRP A 178 -0.34 -4.01 14.79
N ALA A 179 -1.04 -5.12 15.07
CA ALA A 179 -2.46 -5.06 15.39
C ALA A 179 -2.75 -4.27 16.69
N LEU A 180 -1.83 -4.32 17.67
CA LEU A 180 -1.92 -3.51 18.87
C LEU A 180 -1.50 -2.05 18.61
N PHE A 181 -0.48 -1.85 17.79
CA PHE A 181 0.03 -0.54 17.41
C PHE A 181 -1.06 0.36 16.80
N ARG A 182 -2.00 -0.20 16.03
CA ARG A 182 -3.11 0.57 15.43
C ARG A 182 -3.98 1.29 16.46
N TYR A 183 -4.11 0.79 17.66
CA TYR A 183 -4.92 1.39 18.71
C TYR A 183 -4.12 2.35 19.59
N ILE A 184 -2.84 2.04 19.82
CA ILE A 184 -1.97 2.82 20.70
C ILE A 184 -1.42 4.06 19.99
N ALA A 185 -0.98 3.91 18.74
CA ALA A 185 -0.31 4.99 18.01
C ALA A 185 -1.17 6.26 17.84
N PRO A 186 -2.48 6.20 17.55
CA PRO A 186 -3.31 7.39 17.40
C PRO A 186 -3.40 8.25 18.66
N ILE A 187 -3.36 7.63 19.85
CA ILE A 187 -3.48 8.32 21.15
C ILE A 187 -2.14 8.62 21.81
N ALA A 188 -1.04 8.08 21.27
CA ALA A 188 0.30 8.27 21.83
C ALA A 188 0.72 9.76 21.75
N PRO A 189 1.33 10.33 22.82
CA PRO A 189 1.89 11.67 22.78
C PRO A 189 2.96 11.82 21.69
N LEU A 190 2.97 12.96 20.98
CA LEU A 190 3.94 13.22 19.92
C LEU A 190 5.40 13.16 20.43
N SER A 191 5.64 13.52 21.69
CA SER A 191 6.95 13.40 22.33
C SER A 191 7.47 11.97 22.40
N TRP A 192 6.60 10.97 22.51
CA TRP A 192 6.96 9.54 22.47
C TRP A 192 7.32 9.13 21.05
N LEU A 193 6.48 9.49 20.09
CA LEU A 193 6.72 9.20 18.67
C LEU A 193 8.01 9.85 18.16
N ALA A 194 8.34 11.02 18.65
CA ALA A 194 9.59 11.71 18.31
C ALA A 194 10.84 10.94 18.77
N LYS A 195 10.75 10.09 19.79
CA LYS A 195 11.85 9.23 20.28
C LYS A 195 12.02 7.95 19.44
N ILE A 196 10.97 7.52 18.74
CA ILE A 196 11.05 6.36 17.84
C ILE A 196 11.83 6.78 16.59
N THR A 197 13.13 6.55 16.61
CA THR A 197 14.03 6.95 15.51
C THR A 197 14.40 5.74 14.67
N ILE A 198 13.82 5.63 13.49
CA ILE A 198 14.34 4.76 12.44
C ILE A 198 15.54 5.52 11.82
N LYS A 199 16.76 5.11 12.14
CA LYS A 199 17.97 5.68 11.55
C LYS A 199 18.09 5.20 10.10
N ARG A 200 17.55 5.98 9.15
CA ARG A 200 18.00 5.92 7.76
C ARG A 200 19.23 6.82 7.63
N ARG A 201 20.33 6.34 7.04
CA ARG A 201 21.39 7.23 6.55
C ARG A 201 20.76 8.13 5.49
N CYS A 202 20.80 9.43 5.70
CA CYS A 202 20.63 10.39 4.60
C CYS A 202 21.71 10.09 3.55
N LEU A 203 21.28 10.02 2.29
CA LEU A 203 22.18 10.07 1.15
C LEU A 203 22.85 11.45 1.13
#